data_7ba6ad6f6a3eb2ca3e4cdfc31109d334
#
_entry.id   7ba6ad6f6a3eb2ca3e4cdfc31109d334
#
_cell.length_a   1.000
_cell.length_b   1.000
_cell.length_c   1.000
_cell.angle_alpha   90.00
_cell.angle_beta   90.00
_cell.angle_gamma   90.00
#
_symmetry.space_group_name_H-M   'P 1'
#
loop_
_entity.id
_entity.type
_entity.pdbx_description
1 polymer ?
#
loop_
_entity_poly.entity_id
_entity_poly.type
_entity_poly.pdbx_seq_one_letter_code
_entity_poly.pdbx_strand_id
1 'polypeptide(L)'
;MPAAPSSFLEKILGRLDRLDPEGLQTVVQRLARERSFLETLFNTIEDGVLVLDPQGRILYLNRAATRLLGLQPDAVEGSPIATHVPEVDWARVLALHTPEGRGSLRLEFEIAFPRPRFLRLVATPFESAPAGPQGIVVILHDATEARQKTFEAIESERTQALTLLAASLAHEIGNPLNALHIHLQLMERALRKLRADGAPGAPARPGRPRRAPAPTAEDLAEFADKLERYLAVAKGEITRLDYIVTQFLQAIRPSPPRRQPARLNDVVRDTLELLRPELDNRGLLVEEKLAPDLPTALFDPAQLKQALVNLIKNSMQAMTRGGRLTLATGAGPESVWVSVADTGGGIPPDQLQRLGEPFFTTKKKGTGLGLLIVRRIIREHGGHIDIDSHVGRGTTVRLWLPLQEKRPRLLQPAASAPAPAASPAEPVAEPAAGGPPPVP
;
A
#
# COMPACT_ATOMS: atom_id res chain seq x y z
N MET A 1 25.34 -23.52 -19.25
CA MET A 1 26.28 -24.14 -20.15
C MET A 1 27.45 -23.19 -20.34
N PRO A 2 28.70 -23.55 -20.00
CA PRO A 2 29.84 -22.69 -20.31
C PRO A 2 29.93 -22.58 -21.84
N ALA A 3 30.07 -21.35 -22.35
CA ALA A 3 30.34 -21.14 -23.77
C ALA A 3 31.62 -21.87 -24.14
N ALA A 4 31.56 -22.75 -25.14
CA ALA A 4 32.74 -23.44 -25.64
C ALA A 4 33.77 -22.36 -26.04
N PRO A 5 35.02 -22.45 -25.56
CA PRO A 5 36.07 -21.53 -25.98
C PRO A 5 36.13 -21.54 -27.50
N SER A 6 36.21 -20.36 -28.12
CA SER A 6 36.17 -20.28 -29.56
C SER A 6 37.31 -21.13 -30.13
N SER A 7 36.97 -22.19 -30.84
CA SER A 7 37.92 -23.15 -31.40
C SER A 7 38.99 -22.53 -32.32
N PHE A 8 38.81 -21.26 -32.60
CA PHE A 8 39.66 -20.40 -33.40
C PHE A 8 40.88 -19.89 -32.61
N LEU A 9 40.68 -19.37 -31.39
CA LEU A 9 41.78 -18.88 -30.54
C LEU A 9 42.71 -20.00 -30.11
N GLU A 10 42.18 -21.17 -29.73
CA GLU A 10 43.00 -22.35 -29.42
C GLU A 10 43.79 -22.87 -30.62
N LYS A 11 43.18 -22.83 -31.81
CA LYS A 11 43.88 -23.20 -33.07
C LYS A 11 44.97 -22.21 -33.42
N ILE A 12 44.83 -20.92 -33.10
CA ILE A 12 45.86 -19.92 -33.33
C ILE A 12 46.97 -20.01 -32.30
N LEU A 13 46.63 -20.11 -31.01
CA LEU A 13 47.61 -20.25 -29.92
C LEU A 13 48.53 -21.48 -30.13
N GLY A 14 47.96 -22.60 -30.62
CA GLY A 14 48.76 -23.80 -30.93
C GLY A 14 49.60 -23.73 -32.21
N ARG A 15 49.52 -22.63 -32.98
CA ARG A 15 50.26 -22.43 -34.25
C ARG A 15 51.04 -21.11 -34.31
N LEU A 16 51.08 -20.34 -33.24
CA LEU A 16 51.73 -19.02 -33.20
C LEU A 16 53.21 -19.08 -33.66
N ASP A 17 53.91 -20.16 -33.30
CA ASP A 17 55.32 -20.38 -33.67
C ASP A 17 55.52 -20.73 -35.14
N ARG A 18 54.45 -20.95 -35.93
CA ARG A 18 54.48 -21.34 -37.34
C ARG A 18 53.82 -20.37 -38.30
N LEU A 19 53.33 -19.21 -37.76
CA LEU A 19 52.75 -18.17 -38.60
C LEU A 19 53.84 -17.29 -39.18
N ASP A 20 53.76 -17.10 -40.50
CA ASP A 20 54.55 -16.09 -41.19
C ASP A 20 54.06 -14.65 -40.82
N PRO A 21 54.82 -13.62 -41.08
CA PRO A 21 54.45 -12.23 -40.74
C PRO A 21 53.08 -11.77 -41.29
N GLU A 22 52.68 -12.29 -42.48
CA GLU A 22 51.39 -11.96 -43.09
C GLU A 22 50.22 -12.65 -42.36
N GLY A 23 50.39 -13.89 -41.94
CA GLY A 23 49.41 -14.63 -41.12
C GLY A 23 49.19 -13.99 -39.77
N LEU A 24 50.30 -13.55 -39.12
CA LEU A 24 50.23 -12.82 -37.85
C LEU A 24 49.46 -11.50 -38.00
N GLN A 25 49.74 -10.74 -39.04
CA GLN A 25 49.05 -9.49 -39.34
C GLN A 25 47.53 -9.67 -39.57
N THR A 26 47.15 -10.74 -40.27
CA THR A 26 45.76 -11.10 -40.51
C THR A 26 45.04 -11.44 -39.21
N VAL A 27 45.66 -12.20 -38.30
CA VAL A 27 45.12 -12.54 -36.98
C VAL A 27 44.95 -11.30 -36.13
N VAL A 28 45.95 -10.43 -36.06
CA VAL A 28 45.89 -9.16 -35.30
C VAL A 28 44.78 -8.24 -35.83
N GLN A 29 44.66 -8.12 -37.16
CA GLN A 29 43.57 -7.32 -37.76
C GLN A 29 42.19 -7.88 -37.44
N ARG A 30 42.03 -9.20 -37.41
CA ARG A 30 40.76 -9.84 -37.06
C ARG A 30 40.42 -9.63 -35.61
N LEU A 31 41.35 -9.81 -34.67
CA LEU A 31 41.17 -9.53 -33.26
C LEU A 31 40.84 -8.06 -33.02
N ALA A 32 41.52 -7.14 -33.70
CA ALA A 32 41.24 -5.70 -33.61
C ALA A 32 39.81 -5.39 -34.08
N ARG A 33 39.32 -6.00 -35.16
CA ARG A 33 37.94 -5.83 -35.64
C ARG A 33 36.92 -6.44 -34.68
N GLU A 34 37.16 -7.63 -34.13
CA GLU A 34 36.28 -8.24 -33.14
C GLU A 34 36.20 -7.40 -31.86
N ARG A 35 37.33 -6.90 -31.38
CA ARG A 35 37.38 -5.99 -30.24
C ARG A 35 36.60 -4.69 -30.51
N SER A 36 36.84 -4.03 -31.64
CA SER A 36 36.15 -2.80 -32.02
C SER A 36 34.64 -3.01 -32.17
N PHE A 37 34.23 -4.17 -32.69
CA PHE A 37 32.81 -4.52 -32.77
C PHE A 37 32.18 -4.72 -31.41
N LEU A 38 32.84 -5.41 -30.46
CA LEU A 38 32.35 -5.57 -29.10
C LEU A 38 32.26 -4.21 -28.38
N GLU A 39 33.29 -3.38 -28.49
CA GLU A 39 33.30 -2.02 -27.92
C GLU A 39 32.15 -1.16 -28.46
N THR A 40 31.87 -1.29 -29.76
CA THR A 40 30.72 -0.60 -30.37
C THR A 40 29.39 -1.08 -29.81
N LEU A 41 29.22 -2.38 -29.69
CA LEU A 41 28.01 -2.97 -29.08
C LEU A 41 27.80 -2.49 -27.65
N PHE A 42 28.82 -2.55 -26.80
CA PHE A 42 28.74 -2.10 -25.42
C PHE A 42 28.44 -0.61 -25.31
N ASN A 43 28.97 0.21 -26.22
CA ASN A 43 28.72 1.65 -26.23
C ASN A 43 27.37 2.05 -26.83
N THR A 44 26.70 1.13 -27.53
CA THR A 44 25.34 1.34 -28.05
C THR A 44 24.27 1.09 -27.00
N ILE A 45 24.59 0.34 -25.95
CA ILE A 45 23.68 0.09 -24.83
C ILE A 45 23.41 1.40 -24.08
N GLU A 46 22.13 1.73 -23.87
CA GLU A 46 21.71 2.96 -23.15
C GLU A 46 21.95 2.84 -21.64
N ASP A 47 21.93 1.64 -21.11
CA ASP A 47 22.27 1.37 -19.71
C ASP A 47 23.77 1.50 -19.47
N GLY A 48 24.15 2.03 -18.31
CA GLY A 48 25.54 2.07 -17.86
C GLY A 48 26.03 0.68 -17.53
N VAL A 49 27.12 0.26 -18.18
CA VAL A 49 27.76 -1.04 -17.88
C VAL A 49 29.15 -0.79 -17.30
N LEU A 50 29.41 -1.36 -16.13
CA LEU A 50 30.72 -1.39 -15.47
C LEU A 50 31.13 -2.82 -15.22
N VAL A 51 32.44 -3.09 -15.34
CA VAL A 51 33.04 -4.35 -14.96
C VAL A 51 34.05 -4.06 -13.86
N LEU A 52 33.91 -4.77 -12.75
CA LEU A 52 34.77 -4.63 -11.57
C LEU A 52 35.56 -5.89 -11.34
N ASP A 53 36.79 -5.75 -10.84
CA ASP A 53 37.55 -6.88 -10.31
C ASP A 53 37.01 -7.32 -8.92
N PRO A 54 37.48 -8.44 -8.34
CA PRO A 54 37.09 -8.89 -7.01
C PRO A 54 37.40 -7.89 -5.88
N GLN A 55 38.28 -6.94 -6.11
CA GLN A 55 38.66 -5.87 -5.17
C GLN A 55 37.84 -4.59 -5.37
N GLY A 56 36.91 -4.58 -6.35
CA GLY A 56 36.06 -3.43 -6.64
C GLY A 56 36.74 -2.35 -7.48
N ARG A 57 37.83 -2.66 -8.18
CA ARG A 57 38.47 -1.71 -9.11
C ARG A 57 37.77 -1.79 -10.46
N ILE A 58 37.64 -0.65 -11.12
CA ILE A 58 36.99 -0.53 -12.41
C ILE A 58 37.93 -1.09 -13.49
N LEU A 59 37.51 -2.20 -14.13
CA LEU A 59 38.20 -2.78 -15.27
C LEU A 59 37.70 -2.21 -16.60
N TYR A 60 36.41 -1.88 -16.68
CA TYR A 60 35.77 -1.37 -17.88
C TYR A 60 34.50 -0.58 -17.53
N LEU A 61 34.23 0.45 -18.31
CA LEU A 61 32.95 1.19 -18.29
C LEU A 61 32.57 1.64 -19.70
N ASN A 62 31.27 1.58 -20.03
CA ASN A 62 30.77 2.03 -21.32
C ASN A 62 30.44 3.53 -21.29
N ARG A 63 30.17 4.11 -22.48
CA ARG A 63 29.77 5.52 -22.63
C ARG A 63 28.56 5.91 -21.82
N ALA A 64 27.59 5.00 -21.61
CA ALA A 64 26.41 5.27 -20.82
C ALA A 64 26.77 5.41 -19.33
N ALA A 65 27.61 4.54 -18.77
CA ALA A 65 28.12 4.64 -17.42
C ALA A 65 28.85 5.98 -17.17
N THR A 66 29.70 6.39 -18.13
CA THR A 66 30.40 7.69 -18.02
C THR A 66 29.44 8.86 -17.98
N ARG A 67 28.38 8.85 -18.79
CA ARG A 67 27.35 9.91 -18.82
C ARG A 67 26.46 9.90 -17.57
N LEU A 68 26.10 8.70 -17.06
CA LEU A 68 25.25 8.57 -15.90
C LEU A 68 25.97 9.03 -14.63
N LEU A 69 27.21 8.62 -14.45
CA LEU A 69 28.00 8.88 -13.24
C LEU A 69 28.89 10.13 -13.34
N GLY A 70 29.02 10.74 -14.52
CA GLY A 70 29.91 11.89 -14.73
C GLY A 70 31.39 11.54 -14.65
N LEU A 71 31.77 10.28 -14.92
CA LEU A 71 33.12 9.78 -14.83
C LEU A 71 33.87 9.94 -16.16
N GLN A 72 35.18 10.11 -16.09
CA GLN A 72 36.06 10.09 -17.26
C GLN A 72 36.81 8.77 -17.32
N PRO A 73 36.71 7.96 -18.40
CA PRO A 73 37.28 6.61 -18.46
C PRO A 73 38.76 6.56 -18.10
N ASP A 74 39.57 7.42 -18.76
CA ASP A 74 41.03 7.45 -18.59
C ASP A 74 41.48 7.80 -17.14
N ALA A 75 40.62 8.45 -16.35
CA ALA A 75 40.92 8.85 -14.99
C ALA A 75 40.48 7.84 -13.93
N VAL A 76 39.56 6.90 -14.28
CA VAL A 76 38.93 6.01 -13.30
C VAL A 76 39.25 4.52 -13.49
N GLU A 77 39.79 4.13 -14.65
CA GLU A 77 40.23 2.74 -14.86
C GLU A 77 41.27 2.34 -13.82
N GLY A 78 41.13 1.17 -13.21
CA GLY A 78 41.96 0.65 -12.14
C GLY A 78 41.75 1.28 -10.75
N SER A 79 40.92 2.33 -10.63
CA SER A 79 40.59 2.93 -9.34
C SER A 79 39.41 2.22 -8.66
N PRO A 80 39.28 2.27 -7.31
CA PRO A 80 38.15 1.69 -6.61
C PRO A 80 36.86 2.44 -6.92
N ILE A 81 35.81 1.74 -7.30
CA ILE A 81 34.48 2.31 -7.61
C ILE A 81 33.87 3.05 -6.41
N ALA A 82 34.12 2.58 -5.19
CA ALA A 82 33.62 3.18 -3.96
C ALA A 82 34.07 4.65 -3.76
N THR A 83 35.19 5.04 -4.36
CA THR A 83 35.68 6.43 -4.31
C THR A 83 34.83 7.35 -5.20
N HIS A 84 34.26 6.82 -6.27
CA HIS A 84 33.54 7.59 -7.28
C HIS A 84 32.01 7.58 -7.08
N VAL A 85 31.48 6.53 -6.47
CA VAL A 85 30.03 6.34 -6.19
C VAL A 85 29.85 5.90 -4.74
N PRO A 86 30.03 6.81 -3.77
CA PRO A 86 29.95 6.49 -2.34
C PRO A 86 28.50 6.17 -1.87
N GLU A 87 27.49 6.49 -2.68
CA GLU A 87 26.08 6.28 -2.36
C GLU A 87 25.68 4.80 -2.33
N VAL A 88 26.52 3.91 -2.88
CA VAL A 88 26.27 2.48 -2.95
C VAL A 88 27.05 1.74 -1.88
N ASP A 89 26.41 0.82 -1.19
CA ASP A 89 27.08 -0.14 -0.29
C ASP A 89 27.84 -1.20 -1.11
N TRP A 90 29.07 -0.82 -1.51
CA TRP A 90 29.94 -1.69 -2.33
C TRP A 90 30.39 -2.95 -1.59
N ALA A 91 30.39 -2.97 -0.26
CA ALA A 91 30.72 -4.17 0.49
C ALA A 91 29.71 -5.29 0.20
N ARG A 92 28.43 -4.95 0.08
CA ARG A 92 27.38 -5.91 -0.31
C ARG A 92 27.50 -6.35 -1.76
N VAL A 93 27.89 -5.46 -2.66
CA VAL A 93 28.09 -5.79 -4.08
C VAL A 93 29.28 -6.74 -4.24
N LEU A 94 30.37 -6.46 -3.58
CA LEU A 94 31.61 -7.26 -3.65
C LEU A 94 31.44 -8.64 -2.97
N ALA A 95 30.57 -8.74 -1.96
CA ALA A 95 30.26 -10.03 -1.34
C ALA A 95 29.63 -11.06 -2.32
N LEU A 96 29.10 -10.62 -3.47
CA LEU A 96 28.60 -11.54 -4.53
C LEU A 96 29.69 -12.42 -5.13
N HIS A 97 30.95 -12.04 -5.00
CA HIS A 97 32.10 -12.82 -5.49
C HIS A 97 32.38 -14.04 -4.61
N THR A 98 31.90 -14.10 -3.38
CA THR A 98 32.10 -15.23 -2.47
C THR A 98 31.18 -16.41 -2.83
N PRO A 99 31.59 -17.67 -2.54
CA PRO A 99 30.76 -18.86 -2.85
C PRO A 99 29.36 -18.84 -2.23
N GLU A 100 29.19 -18.08 -1.16
CA GLU A 100 27.91 -17.89 -0.45
C GLU A 100 27.00 -16.85 -1.15
N GLY A 101 27.57 -15.98 -1.99
CA GLY A 101 26.91 -14.87 -2.67
C GLY A 101 26.41 -15.14 -4.09
N ARG A 102 26.26 -16.40 -4.51
CA ARG A 102 25.79 -16.75 -5.86
C ARG A 102 24.38 -16.21 -6.12
N GLY A 103 24.29 -15.10 -6.87
CA GLY A 103 23.02 -14.49 -7.25
C GLY A 103 23.22 -13.13 -7.89
N SER A 104 22.15 -12.46 -8.25
CA SER A 104 22.17 -11.05 -8.66
C SER A 104 21.70 -10.16 -7.53
N LEU A 105 22.39 -9.05 -7.29
CA LEU A 105 21.98 -8.02 -6.33
C LEU A 105 21.34 -6.87 -7.09
N ARG A 106 20.20 -6.40 -6.58
CA ARG A 106 19.52 -5.21 -7.11
C ARG A 106 19.47 -4.16 -6.01
N LEU A 107 19.93 -2.96 -6.33
CA LEU A 107 19.91 -1.80 -5.46
C LEU A 107 19.30 -0.61 -6.21
N GLU A 108 18.67 0.29 -5.48
CA GLU A 108 18.21 1.57 -6.02
C GLU A 108 18.84 2.66 -5.16
N PHE A 109 19.38 3.69 -5.80
CA PHE A 109 20.03 4.79 -5.11
C PHE A 109 19.89 6.08 -5.93
N GLU A 110 20.09 7.19 -5.26
CA GLU A 110 20.03 8.53 -5.86
C GLU A 110 21.43 9.12 -5.93
N ILE A 111 21.75 9.73 -7.06
CA ILE A 111 22.98 10.50 -7.24
C ILE A 111 22.63 11.98 -7.45
N ALA A 112 23.44 12.86 -6.89
CA ALA A 112 23.28 14.31 -7.04
C ALA A 112 24.07 14.86 -8.25
N PHE A 113 25.19 14.24 -8.61
CA PHE A 113 26.08 14.67 -9.67
C PHE A 113 26.22 13.60 -10.76
N PRO A 114 26.34 13.95 -12.05
CA PRO A 114 26.36 15.29 -12.68
C PRO A 114 24.99 15.97 -12.72
N ARG A 115 23.92 15.24 -12.56
CA ARG A 115 22.54 15.70 -12.40
C ARG A 115 21.82 14.79 -11.41
N PRO A 116 20.86 15.29 -10.63
CA PRO A 116 20.04 14.44 -9.77
C PRO A 116 19.38 13.35 -10.60
N ARG A 117 19.66 12.08 -10.29
CA ARG A 117 19.09 10.91 -10.97
C ARG A 117 18.82 9.82 -9.98
N PHE A 118 17.82 9.04 -10.30
CA PHE A 118 17.49 7.80 -9.58
C PHE A 118 17.95 6.61 -10.42
N LEU A 119 18.97 5.91 -9.91
CA LEU A 119 19.59 4.79 -10.63
C LEU A 119 19.18 3.46 -10.00
N ARG A 120 18.92 2.49 -10.86
CA ARG A 120 18.78 1.08 -10.46
C ARG A 120 20.04 0.34 -10.87
N LEU A 121 20.70 -0.25 -9.89
CA LEU A 121 21.89 -1.07 -10.04
C LEU A 121 21.52 -2.55 -10.02
N VAL A 122 22.03 -3.31 -10.99
CA VAL A 122 21.99 -4.76 -11.00
C VAL A 122 23.42 -5.26 -11.09
N ALA A 123 23.87 -5.98 -10.06
CA ALA A 123 25.20 -6.57 -10.01
C ALA A 123 25.11 -8.09 -10.13
N THR A 124 25.97 -8.68 -10.96
CA THR A 124 26.04 -10.12 -11.19
C THR A 124 27.51 -10.56 -11.28
N PRO A 125 27.93 -11.59 -10.54
CA PRO A 125 29.29 -12.11 -10.67
C PRO A 125 29.47 -12.82 -12.02
N PHE A 126 30.67 -12.76 -12.58
CA PHE A 126 31.03 -13.53 -13.77
C PHE A 126 32.36 -14.25 -13.57
N GLU A 127 32.45 -15.42 -14.18
CA GLU A 127 33.67 -16.22 -14.25
C GLU A 127 33.93 -16.53 -15.73
N SER A 128 35.06 -16.10 -16.25
CA SER A 128 35.36 -16.25 -17.70
C SER A 128 35.82 -17.64 -18.09
N ALA A 129 36.42 -18.43 -17.17
CA ALA A 129 36.84 -19.82 -17.29
C ALA A 129 37.36 -20.34 -15.92
N PRO A 130 37.60 -21.66 -15.71
CA PRO A 130 38.11 -22.18 -14.43
C PRO A 130 39.45 -21.57 -13.94
N ALA A 131 40.19 -20.84 -14.80
CA ALA A 131 41.39 -20.10 -14.48
C ALA A 131 41.41 -18.70 -15.11
N GLY A 132 40.24 -18.20 -15.55
CA GLY A 132 40.10 -16.90 -16.20
C GLY A 132 39.80 -15.75 -15.21
N PRO A 133 39.72 -14.52 -15.72
CA PRO A 133 39.40 -13.38 -14.91
C PRO A 133 38.00 -13.54 -14.28
N GLN A 134 37.92 -13.30 -12.99
CA GLN A 134 36.69 -13.26 -12.21
C GLN A 134 36.38 -11.79 -11.87
N GLY A 135 35.11 -11.49 -11.74
CA GLY A 135 34.70 -10.12 -11.40
C GLY A 135 33.19 -9.97 -11.28
N ILE A 136 32.75 -8.74 -11.27
CA ILE A 136 31.34 -8.36 -11.13
C ILE A 136 30.96 -7.44 -12.28
N VAL A 137 29.91 -7.81 -13.02
CA VAL A 137 29.25 -6.90 -13.96
C VAL A 137 28.18 -6.12 -13.22
N VAL A 138 28.24 -4.80 -13.34
CA VAL A 138 27.26 -3.87 -12.78
C VAL A 138 26.56 -3.17 -13.93
N ILE A 139 25.23 -3.25 -13.95
CA ILE A 139 24.38 -2.56 -14.90
C ILE A 139 23.63 -1.44 -14.16
N LEU A 140 23.70 -0.23 -14.68
CA LEU A 140 23.05 0.97 -14.15
C LEU A 140 21.96 1.41 -15.10
N HIS A 141 20.73 1.33 -14.65
CA HIS A 141 19.56 1.80 -15.41
C HIS A 141 19.07 3.14 -14.84
N ASP A 142 18.84 4.14 -15.71
CA ASP A 142 18.24 5.42 -15.30
C ASP A 142 16.72 5.24 -15.12
N ALA A 143 16.29 5.17 -13.87
CA ALA A 143 14.89 5.01 -13.50
C ALA A 143 14.19 6.35 -13.17
N THR A 144 14.87 7.49 -13.41
CA THR A 144 14.38 8.83 -13.02
C THR A 144 13.03 9.15 -13.64
N GLU A 145 12.91 8.99 -14.95
CA GLU A 145 11.67 9.30 -15.69
C GLU A 145 10.52 8.36 -15.30
N ALA A 146 10.82 7.06 -15.16
CA ALA A 146 9.82 6.07 -14.76
C ALA A 146 9.28 6.37 -13.35
N ARG A 147 10.17 6.73 -12.42
CA ARG A 147 9.80 7.10 -11.05
C ARG A 147 8.99 8.39 -11.02
N GLN A 148 9.40 9.40 -11.80
CA GLN A 148 8.69 10.67 -11.89
C GLN A 148 7.28 10.48 -12.45
N LYS A 149 7.11 9.72 -13.53
CA LYS A 149 5.79 9.38 -14.08
C LYS A 149 4.91 8.64 -13.07
N THR A 150 5.49 7.73 -12.31
CA THR A 150 4.77 7.02 -11.25
C THR A 150 4.33 7.99 -10.15
N PHE A 151 5.20 8.89 -9.74
CA PHE A 151 4.89 9.91 -8.74
C PHE A 151 3.78 10.86 -9.23
N GLU A 152 3.91 11.37 -10.44
CA GLU A 152 2.90 12.25 -11.07
C GLU A 152 1.53 11.54 -11.21
N ALA A 153 1.53 10.26 -11.57
CA ALA A 153 0.30 9.46 -11.64
C ALA A 153 -0.36 9.32 -10.26
N ILE A 154 0.41 9.04 -9.21
CA ILE A 154 -0.08 8.94 -7.83
C ILE A 154 -0.63 10.30 -7.35
N GLU A 155 0.08 11.41 -7.61
CA GLU A 155 -0.38 12.75 -7.25
C GLU A 155 -1.64 13.18 -8.03
N SER A 156 -1.72 12.81 -9.31
CA SER A 156 -2.92 13.04 -10.13
C SER A 156 -4.12 12.26 -9.60
N GLU A 157 -3.94 10.96 -9.33
CA GLU A 157 -4.99 10.12 -8.73
C GLU A 157 -5.45 10.67 -7.37
N ARG A 158 -4.50 11.09 -6.55
CA ARG A 158 -4.78 11.74 -5.26
C ARG A 158 -5.58 13.03 -5.43
N THR A 159 -5.20 13.88 -6.38
CA THR A 159 -5.88 15.14 -6.65
C THR A 159 -7.30 14.91 -7.17
N GLN A 160 -7.49 13.93 -8.05
CA GLN A 160 -8.82 13.55 -8.53
C GLN A 160 -9.69 13.03 -7.38
N ALA A 161 -9.16 12.17 -6.53
CA ALA A 161 -9.87 11.67 -5.34
C ALA A 161 -10.26 12.82 -4.41
N LEU A 162 -9.36 13.77 -4.16
CA LEU A 162 -9.65 14.97 -3.36
C LEU A 162 -10.73 15.85 -3.97
N THR A 163 -10.75 16.01 -5.28
CA THR A 163 -11.77 16.80 -5.99
C THR A 163 -13.14 16.16 -5.89
N LEU A 164 -13.23 14.85 -6.08
CA LEU A 164 -14.47 14.09 -5.89
C LEU A 164 -14.96 14.17 -4.44
N LEU A 165 -14.04 14.04 -3.48
CA LEU A 165 -14.32 14.19 -2.05
C LEU A 165 -14.86 15.58 -1.71
N ALA A 166 -14.28 16.64 -2.26
CA ALA A 166 -14.70 18.02 -2.03
C ALA A 166 -16.10 18.32 -2.61
N ALA A 167 -16.40 17.84 -3.82
CA ALA A 167 -17.71 18.02 -4.42
C ALA A 167 -18.82 17.34 -3.61
N SER A 168 -18.58 16.11 -3.17
CA SER A 168 -19.54 15.36 -2.36
C SER A 168 -19.69 15.95 -0.96
N LEU A 169 -18.58 16.45 -0.36
CA LEU A 169 -18.63 17.17 0.91
C LEU A 169 -19.50 18.43 0.83
N ALA A 170 -19.36 19.23 -0.25
CA ALA A 170 -20.18 20.41 -0.44
C ALA A 170 -21.67 20.07 -0.45
N HIS A 171 -22.04 18.94 -1.05
CA HIS A 171 -23.42 18.44 -1.06
C HIS A 171 -23.89 18.00 0.36
N GLU A 172 -23.02 17.28 1.07
CA GLU A 172 -23.33 16.79 2.42
C GLU A 172 -23.37 17.89 3.49
N ILE A 173 -22.58 18.95 3.34
CA ILE A 173 -22.64 20.16 4.18
C ILE A 173 -23.87 21.00 3.84
N GLY A 174 -24.20 21.14 2.56
CA GLY A 174 -25.36 21.90 2.10
C GLY A 174 -26.68 21.41 2.66
N ASN A 175 -26.84 20.09 2.84
CA ASN A 175 -28.07 19.49 3.36
C ASN A 175 -28.42 19.93 4.81
N PRO A 176 -27.54 19.76 5.83
CA PRO A 176 -27.79 20.20 7.18
C PRO A 176 -27.85 21.74 7.30
N LEU A 177 -27.08 22.49 6.51
CA LEU A 177 -27.17 23.93 6.47
C LEU A 177 -28.56 24.41 6.00
N ASN A 178 -29.11 23.78 4.96
CA ASN A 178 -30.44 24.08 4.46
C ASN A 178 -31.52 23.74 5.52
N ALA A 179 -31.41 22.55 6.15
CA ALA A 179 -32.31 22.18 7.23
C ALA A 179 -32.25 23.17 8.41
N LEU A 180 -31.04 23.60 8.81
CA LEU A 180 -30.81 24.58 9.84
C LEU A 180 -31.43 25.93 9.48
N HIS A 181 -31.28 26.39 8.24
CA HIS A 181 -31.89 27.62 7.74
C HIS A 181 -33.43 27.56 7.81
N ILE A 182 -34.05 26.46 7.40
CA ILE A 182 -35.51 26.27 7.50
C ILE A 182 -35.97 26.34 8.94
N HIS A 183 -35.29 25.62 9.87
CA HIS A 183 -35.70 25.66 11.28
C HIS A 183 -35.53 27.02 11.92
N LEU A 184 -34.48 27.78 11.60
CA LEU A 184 -34.29 29.15 12.03
C LEU A 184 -35.41 30.08 11.49
N GLN A 185 -35.81 29.94 10.22
CA GLN A 185 -36.94 30.68 9.66
C GLN A 185 -38.27 30.34 10.37
N LEU A 186 -38.46 29.05 10.70
CA LEU A 186 -39.67 28.64 11.44
C LEU A 186 -39.71 29.25 12.85
N MET A 187 -38.59 29.30 13.56
CA MET A 187 -38.47 29.97 14.84
C MET A 187 -38.75 31.47 14.71
N GLU A 188 -38.17 32.13 13.70
CA GLU A 188 -38.40 33.54 13.44
C GLU A 188 -39.86 33.84 13.14
N ARG A 189 -40.52 33.02 12.31
CA ARG A 189 -41.97 33.18 12.04
C ARG A 189 -42.81 32.96 13.28
N ALA A 190 -42.50 31.99 14.11
CA ALA A 190 -43.19 31.75 15.36
C ALA A 190 -43.05 32.95 16.31
N LEU A 191 -41.85 33.49 16.48
CA LEU A 191 -41.60 34.69 17.29
C LEU A 191 -42.29 35.93 16.76
N ARG A 192 -42.33 36.14 15.44
CA ARG A 192 -43.06 37.25 14.81
C ARG A 192 -44.57 37.16 15.07
N LYS A 193 -45.13 35.97 15.01
CA LYS A 193 -46.54 35.70 15.32
C LYS A 193 -46.86 36.06 16.76
N LEU A 194 -46.07 35.60 17.71
CA LEU A 194 -46.25 35.90 19.12
C LEU A 194 -46.19 37.43 19.41
N ARG A 195 -45.25 38.15 18.78
CA ARG A 195 -45.14 39.60 18.90
C ARG A 195 -46.33 40.32 18.28
N ALA A 196 -46.89 39.83 17.17
CA ALA A 196 -48.07 40.45 16.54
C ALA A 196 -49.34 40.25 17.39
N ASP A 197 -49.47 39.06 18.00
CA ASP A 197 -50.62 38.72 18.82
C ASP A 197 -50.56 39.39 20.24
N GLY A 198 -49.34 39.72 20.75
CA GLY A 198 -49.07 40.26 22.04
C GLY A 198 -48.90 41.81 22.10
N ALA A 199 -48.88 42.53 20.96
CA ALA A 199 -48.62 43.98 20.97
C ALA A 199 -49.82 44.79 21.46
N PRO A 200 -49.72 45.53 22.58
CA PRO A 200 -50.80 46.45 23.05
C PRO A 200 -50.75 47.71 22.21
N GLY A 201 -51.87 48.09 21.60
CA GLY A 201 -52.06 49.43 21.14
C GLY A 201 -52.04 49.77 19.66
N ALA A 202 -52.19 48.87 18.73
CA ALA A 202 -52.42 49.23 17.32
C ALA A 202 -53.91 49.68 17.12
N PRO A 203 -54.18 50.87 16.52
CA PRO A 203 -55.56 51.33 16.29
C PRO A 203 -56.28 50.36 15.33
N ALA A 204 -57.53 50.03 15.73
CA ALA A 204 -58.38 49.13 14.92
C ALA A 204 -58.67 49.77 13.55
N ARG A 205 -58.18 49.12 12.45
CA ARG A 205 -58.57 49.52 11.09
C ARG A 205 -59.98 48.98 10.80
N PRO A 206 -60.91 49.83 10.27
CA PRO A 206 -62.27 49.39 9.91
C PRO A 206 -62.20 48.27 8.89
N GLY A 207 -62.86 47.10 9.17
CA GLY A 207 -63.02 45.98 8.29
C GLY A 207 -62.13 44.74 8.57
N ARG A 208 -61.39 44.70 9.71
CA ARG A 208 -60.71 43.47 10.15
C ARG A 208 -61.48 42.74 11.22
N PRO A 209 -61.49 41.39 11.22
CA PRO A 209 -62.18 40.64 12.29
C PRO A 209 -61.55 40.91 13.63
N ARG A 210 -62.37 40.79 14.68
CA ARG A 210 -62.03 41.05 16.10
C ARG A 210 -60.72 40.44 16.48
N ARG A 211 -59.91 41.22 17.15
CA ARG A 211 -58.59 40.85 17.71
C ARG A 211 -58.69 39.53 18.46
N ALA A 212 -57.69 38.63 18.13
CA ALA A 212 -57.50 37.41 18.92
C ALA A 212 -57.31 37.76 20.41
N PRO A 213 -57.90 37.03 21.36
CA PRO A 213 -57.63 37.22 22.78
C PRO A 213 -56.12 37.11 23.04
N ALA A 214 -55.71 37.82 24.14
CA ALA A 214 -54.30 37.72 24.55
C ALA A 214 -53.92 36.24 24.76
N PRO A 215 -52.69 35.83 24.39
CA PRO A 215 -52.27 34.44 24.50
C PRO A 215 -52.41 33.94 25.95
N THR A 216 -53.04 32.80 26.12
CA THR A 216 -53.20 32.14 27.41
C THR A 216 -51.87 31.55 27.89
N ALA A 217 -51.80 31.18 29.16
CA ALA A 217 -50.60 30.44 29.65
C ALA A 217 -50.35 29.11 28.90
N GLU A 218 -51.43 28.46 28.47
CA GLU A 218 -51.37 27.23 27.65
C GLU A 218 -50.80 27.52 26.26
N ASP A 219 -51.22 28.60 25.60
CA ASP A 219 -50.69 29.02 24.30
C ASP A 219 -49.19 29.32 24.37
N LEU A 220 -48.73 29.94 25.46
CA LEU A 220 -47.33 30.26 25.71
C LEU A 220 -46.49 28.98 25.95
N ALA A 221 -47.07 28.01 26.68
CA ALA A 221 -46.42 26.72 26.92
C ALA A 221 -46.26 25.92 25.59
N GLU A 222 -47.34 25.84 24.80
CA GLU A 222 -47.29 25.17 23.47
C GLU A 222 -46.25 25.83 22.53
N PHE A 223 -46.19 27.18 22.61
CA PHE A 223 -45.21 27.93 21.84
C PHE A 223 -43.75 27.65 22.29
N ALA A 224 -43.52 27.60 23.59
CA ALA A 224 -42.19 27.24 24.14
C ALA A 224 -41.76 25.85 23.71
N ASP A 225 -42.65 24.84 23.84
CA ASP A 225 -42.40 23.49 23.40
C ASP A 225 -42.08 23.40 21.89
N LYS A 226 -42.75 24.22 21.08
CA LYS A 226 -42.50 24.29 19.65
C LYS A 226 -41.14 24.89 19.32
N LEU A 227 -40.73 25.95 20.02
CA LEU A 227 -39.40 26.52 19.88
C LEU A 227 -38.30 25.55 20.34
N GLU A 228 -38.51 24.84 21.45
CA GLU A 228 -37.58 23.84 21.95
C GLU A 228 -37.36 22.70 20.93
N ARG A 229 -38.46 22.24 20.31
CA ARG A 229 -38.35 21.24 19.22
C ARG A 229 -37.53 21.75 18.05
N TYR A 230 -37.75 22.98 17.59
CA TYR A 230 -36.97 23.55 16.48
C TYR A 230 -35.50 23.74 16.87
N LEU A 231 -35.22 24.17 18.10
CA LEU A 231 -33.88 24.34 18.63
C LEU A 231 -33.15 23.00 18.76
N ALA A 232 -33.84 21.96 19.22
CA ALA A 232 -33.29 20.64 19.34
C ALA A 232 -32.88 20.07 17.96
N VAL A 233 -33.70 20.26 16.92
CA VAL A 233 -33.35 19.87 15.54
C VAL A 233 -32.17 20.68 15.04
N ALA A 234 -32.15 22.00 15.24
CA ALA A 234 -31.04 22.84 14.81
C ALA A 234 -29.71 22.45 15.48
N LYS A 235 -29.71 22.16 16.78
CA LYS A 235 -28.55 21.65 17.50
C LYS A 235 -28.08 20.29 16.93
N GLY A 236 -29.03 19.42 16.61
CA GLY A 236 -28.71 18.11 15.99
C GLY A 236 -28.01 18.26 14.63
N GLU A 237 -28.47 19.21 13.81
CA GLU A 237 -27.83 19.45 12.50
C GLU A 237 -26.43 20.11 12.64
N ILE A 238 -26.19 20.94 13.64
CA ILE A 238 -24.85 21.49 13.96
C ILE A 238 -23.90 20.34 14.36
N THR A 239 -24.34 19.47 15.27
CA THR A 239 -23.54 18.29 15.68
C THR A 239 -23.23 17.38 14.51
N ARG A 240 -24.18 17.20 13.59
CA ARG A 240 -24.00 16.45 12.36
C ARG A 240 -22.95 17.08 11.43
N LEU A 241 -22.99 18.41 11.27
CA LEU A 241 -22.01 19.18 10.49
C LEU A 241 -20.60 18.99 11.05
N ASP A 242 -20.43 19.16 12.35
CA ASP A 242 -19.14 18.98 13.02
C ASP A 242 -18.59 17.55 12.79
N TYR A 243 -19.46 16.56 12.91
CA TYR A 243 -19.09 15.17 12.61
C TYR A 243 -18.64 14.97 11.15
N ILE A 244 -19.39 15.52 10.16
CA ILE A 244 -19.06 15.42 8.73
C ILE A 244 -17.69 16.06 8.46
N VAL A 245 -17.46 17.28 8.94
CA VAL A 245 -16.20 18.01 8.75
C VAL A 245 -15.04 17.26 9.40
N THR A 246 -15.22 16.76 10.62
CA THR A 246 -14.19 15.97 11.31
C THR A 246 -13.83 14.71 10.57
N GLN A 247 -14.82 13.93 10.09
CA GLN A 247 -14.59 12.72 9.31
C GLN A 247 -13.89 13.02 7.98
N PHE A 248 -14.24 14.11 7.33
CA PHE A 248 -13.61 14.54 6.09
C PHE A 248 -12.13 14.92 6.31
N LEU A 249 -11.84 15.73 7.34
CA LEU A 249 -10.46 16.08 7.67
C LEU A 249 -9.62 14.85 8.01
N GLN A 250 -10.21 13.89 8.73
CA GLN A 250 -9.55 12.61 9.02
C GLN A 250 -9.32 11.78 7.76
N ALA A 251 -10.21 11.82 6.76
CA ALA A 251 -10.03 11.10 5.50
C ALA A 251 -8.92 11.70 4.61
N ILE A 252 -8.72 13.02 4.66
CA ILE A 252 -7.78 13.73 3.78
C ILE A 252 -6.40 13.91 4.39
N ARG A 253 -6.31 14.22 5.69
CA ARG A 253 -5.01 14.49 6.34
C ARG A 253 -4.16 13.23 6.39
N PRO A 254 -2.99 13.21 5.74
CA PRO A 254 -2.02 12.13 5.96
C PRO A 254 -1.51 12.26 7.40
N SER A 255 -1.87 11.31 8.24
CA SER A 255 -1.32 11.16 9.58
C SER A 255 -0.54 9.86 9.60
N PRO A 256 0.79 9.90 9.38
CA PRO A 256 1.59 8.69 9.41
C PRO A 256 1.39 7.98 10.75
N PRO A 257 1.19 6.66 10.76
CA PRO A 257 0.91 5.93 11.99
C PRO A 257 2.14 5.97 12.92
N ARG A 258 1.91 6.27 14.19
CA ARG A 258 2.91 6.16 15.26
C ARG A 258 2.92 4.72 15.75
N ARG A 259 3.56 3.85 14.97
CA ARG A 259 3.61 2.44 15.29
C ARG A 259 4.44 2.17 16.53
N GLN A 260 3.88 1.40 17.43
CA GLN A 260 4.55 0.94 18.65
C GLN A 260 4.15 -0.51 18.93
N PRO A 261 4.98 -1.28 19.67
CA PRO A 261 4.59 -2.61 20.13
C PRO A 261 3.35 -2.50 21.03
N ALA A 262 2.25 -3.11 20.62
CA ALA A 262 0.98 -3.02 21.34
C ALA A 262 0.23 -4.36 21.30
N ARG A 263 -0.62 -4.58 22.30
CA ARG A 263 -1.50 -5.75 22.38
C ARG A 263 -2.86 -5.45 21.78
N LEU A 264 -3.26 -6.24 20.80
CA LEU A 264 -4.51 -6.04 20.08
C LEU A 264 -5.74 -6.11 20.99
N ASN A 265 -5.74 -7.05 21.95
CA ASN A 265 -6.85 -7.22 22.87
C ASN A 265 -7.10 -6.01 23.78
N ASP A 266 -6.05 -5.28 24.14
CA ASP A 266 -6.19 -4.09 25.00
C ASP A 266 -6.93 -2.99 24.22
N VAL A 267 -6.59 -2.77 22.94
CA VAL A 267 -7.29 -1.79 22.10
C VAL A 267 -8.75 -2.19 21.86
N VAL A 268 -9.04 -3.49 21.74
CA VAL A 268 -10.44 -3.96 21.59
C VAL A 268 -11.23 -3.68 22.87
N ARG A 269 -10.69 -4.01 24.05
CA ARG A 269 -11.35 -3.74 25.34
C ARG A 269 -11.57 -2.25 25.57
N ASP A 270 -10.54 -1.44 25.38
CA ASP A 270 -10.65 0.03 25.49
C ASP A 270 -11.70 0.61 24.57
N THR A 271 -11.87 0.03 23.37
CA THR A 271 -12.88 0.49 22.41
C THR A 271 -14.29 0.08 22.85
N LEU A 272 -14.45 -1.13 23.36
CA LEU A 272 -15.73 -1.60 23.89
C LEU A 272 -16.14 -0.82 25.14
N GLU A 273 -15.22 -0.54 26.05
CA GLU A 273 -15.48 0.29 27.24
C GLU A 273 -15.98 1.71 26.85
N LEU A 274 -15.31 2.34 25.86
CA LEU A 274 -15.72 3.63 25.33
C LEU A 274 -17.15 3.63 24.78
N LEU A 275 -17.56 2.55 24.10
CA LEU A 275 -18.85 2.47 23.41
C LEU A 275 -19.93 1.75 24.25
N ARG A 276 -19.60 1.22 25.40
CA ARG A 276 -20.52 0.45 26.24
C ARG A 276 -21.82 1.19 26.56
N PRO A 277 -21.80 2.49 26.97
CA PRO A 277 -23.06 3.22 27.24
C PRO A 277 -23.99 3.28 26.02
N GLU A 278 -23.44 3.41 24.82
CA GLU A 278 -24.25 3.46 23.59
C GLU A 278 -24.76 2.07 23.18
N LEU A 279 -23.95 1.02 23.38
CA LEU A 279 -24.32 -0.38 23.14
C LEU A 279 -25.45 -0.82 24.07
N ASP A 280 -25.33 -0.53 25.34
CA ASP A 280 -26.33 -0.85 26.39
C ASP A 280 -27.64 -0.11 26.13
N ASN A 281 -27.58 1.18 25.81
CA ASN A 281 -28.75 1.99 25.49
C ASN A 281 -29.54 1.48 24.27
N ARG A 282 -28.85 0.79 23.35
CA ARG A 282 -29.48 0.16 22.17
C ARG A 282 -29.94 -1.29 22.41
N GLY A 283 -29.68 -1.83 23.60
CA GLY A 283 -30.00 -3.21 23.95
C GLY A 283 -29.26 -4.26 23.12
N LEU A 284 -28.00 -3.97 22.73
CA LEU A 284 -27.16 -4.90 21.94
C LEU A 284 -26.42 -5.85 22.83
N LEU A 285 -26.45 -7.14 22.49
CA LEU A 285 -25.65 -8.17 23.17
C LEU A 285 -24.22 -8.14 22.62
N VAL A 286 -23.25 -7.86 23.48
CA VAL A 286 -21.83 -7.89 23.13
C VAL A 286 -21.21 -9.22 23.52
N GLU A 287 -20.56 -9.89 22.57
CA GLU A 287 -19.86 -11.16 22.76
C GLU A 287 -18.37 -10.98 22.43
N GLU A 288 -17.50 -11.25 23.42
CA GLU A 288 -16.05 -11.16 23.25
C GLU A 288 -15.45 -12.55 23.10
N LYS A 289 -14.79 -12.81 21.96
CA LYS A 289 -14.06 -14.06 21.63
C LYS A 289 -12.58 -13.75 21.41
N LEU A 290 -11.95 -13.17 22.43
CA LEU A 290 -10.57 -12.72 22.33
C LEU A 290 -9.61 -13.89 22.63
N ALA A 291 -8.69 -14.18 21.71
CA ALA A 291 -7.65 -15.17 21.93
C ALA A 291 -6.73 -14.72 23.08
N PRO A 292 -6.45 -15.56 24.08
CA PRO A 292 -5.72 -15.16 25.28
C PRO A 292 -4.25 -14.82 24.99
N ASP A 293 -3.59 -15.59 24.11
CA ASP A 293 -2.14 -15.52 23.87
C ASP A 293 -1.82 -14.95 22.49
N LEU A 294 -2.22 -13.68 22.26
CA LEU A 294 -1.85 -12.99 21.05
C LEU A 294 -0.45 -12.40 21.13
N PRO A 295 0.37 -12.57 20.07
CA PRO A 295 1.66 -11.88 20.00
C PRO A 295 1.46 -10.37 19.91
N THR A 296 2.44 -9.63 20.44
CA THR A 296 2.51 -8.17 20.30
C THR A 296 2.79 -7.83 18.84
N ALA A 297 2.07 -6.87 18.28
CA ALA A 297 2.23 -6.40 16.92
C ALA A 297 2.59 -4.91 16.87
N LEU A 298 3.19 -4.46 15.75
CA LEU A 298 3.60 -3.07 15.54
C LEU A 298 2.45 -2.29 14.85
N PHE A 299 1.73 -1.50 15.62
CA PHE A 299 0.67 -0.64 15.09
C PHE A 299 0.46 0.62 15.95
N ASP A 300 -0.31 1.58 15.45
CA ASP A 300 -0.76 2.76 16.20
C ASP A 300 -2.08 2.45 16.92
N PRO A 301 -2.09 2.36 18.27
CA PRO A 301 -3.29 2.01 19.02
C PRO A 301 -4.43 3.02 18.84
N ALA A 302 -4.11 4.32 18.68
CA ALA A 302 -5.13 5.35 18.52
C ALA A 302 -5.85 5.25 17.17
N GLN A 303 -5.08 5.02 16.09
CA GLN A 303 -5.65 4.80 14.76
C GLN A 303 -6.45 3.50 14.69
N LEU A 304 -5.95 2.42 15.29
CA LEU A 304 -6.70 1.16 15.32
C LEU A 304 -7.98 1.27 16.14
N LYS A 305 -7.96 1.96 17.29
CA LYS A 305 -9.16 2.30 18.07
C LYS A 305 -10.17 3.06 17.23
N GLN A 306 -9.72 4.03 16.43
CA GLN A 306 -10.57 4.76 15.49
C GLN A 306 -11.22 3.84 14.43
N ALA A 307 -10.45 2.89 13.88
CA ALA A 307 -10.97 1.92 12.92
C ALA A 307 -12.06 1.04 13.55
N LEU A 308 -11.82 0.54 14.76
CA LEU A 308 -12.79 -0.28 15.51
C LEU A 308 -14.05 0.52 15.87
N VAL A 309 -13.92 1.76 16.33
CA VAL A 309 -15.07 2.65 16.60
C VAL A 309 -15.94 2.81 15.36
N ASN A 310 -15.32 3.03 14.18
CA ASN A 310 -16.07 3.16 12.92
C ASN A 310 -16.81 1.86 12.56
N LEU A 311 -16.18 0.70 12.72
CA LEU A 311 -16.81 -0.59 12.44
C LEU A 311 -17.94 -0.89 13.42
N ILE A 312 -17.72 -0.73 14.73
CA ILE A 312 -18.73 -0.99 15.75
C ILE A 312 -19.93 -0.05 15.55
N LYS A 313 -19.73 1.25 15.30
CA LYS A 313 -20.81 2.19 14.99
C LYS A 313 -21.58 1.78 13.72
N ASN A 314 -20.89 1.25 12.72
CA ASN A 314 -21.55 0.71 11.52
C ASN A 314 -22.46 -0.48 11.85
N SER A 315 -21.99 -1.42 12.67
CA SER A 315 -22.72 -2.59 13.13
C SER A 315 -23.92 -2.17 13.98
N MET A 316 -23.74 -1.22 14.92
CA MET A 316 -24.85 -0.67 15.72
C MET A 316 -25.95 -0.04 14.87
N GLN A 317 -25.59 0.62 13.78
CA GLN A 317 -26.58 1.19 12.84
C GLN A 317 -27.29 0.14 11.98
N ALA A 318 -26.65 -1.00 11.72
CA ALA A 318 -27.25 -2.11 10.99
C ALA A 318 -28.24 -2.93 11.85
N MET A 319 -28.14 -2.82 13.19
CA MET A 319 -28.95 -3.53 14.17
C MET A 319 -29.95 -2.59 14.85
N THR A 320 -31.07 -2.28 14.17
CA THR A 320 -32.06 -1.29 14.64
C THR A 320 -33.04 -1.80 15.71
N ARG A 321 -33.13 -3.10 15.91
CA ARG A 321 -34.11 -3.76 16.83
C ARG A 321 -33.43 -4.71 17.83
N GLY A 322 -32.25 -4.35 18.33
CA GLY A 322 -31.43 -5.26 19.09
C GLY A 322 -30.59 -6.16 18.16
N GLY A 323 -29.74 -6.98 18.72
CA GLY A 323 -28.88 -7.89 17.97
C GLY A 323 -27.64 -8.26 18.76
N ARG A 324 -26.76 -9.03 18.12
CA ARG A 324 -25.49 -9.47 18.69
C ARG A 324 -24.33 -8.85 17.93
N LEU A 325 -23.42 -8.24 18.69
CA LEU A 325 -22.15 -7.76 18.21
C LEU A 325 -21.07 -8.69 18.77
N THR A 326 -20.35 -9.39 17.90
CA THR A 326 -19.25 -10.29 18.28
C THR A 326 -17.93 -9.70 17.89
N LEU A 327 -17.02 -9.50 18.85
CA LEU A 327 -15.64 -9.15 18.57
C LEU A 327 -14.77 -10.37 18.83
N ALA A 328 -13.97 -10.74 17.83
CA ALA A 328 -13.04 -11.85 17.96
C ALA A 328 -11.65 -11.43 17.51
N THR A 329 -10.62 -12.01 18.15
CA THR A 329 -9.22 -11.79 17.79
C THR A 329 -8.52 -13.12 17.61
N GLY A 330 -7.45 -13.13 16.80
CA GLY A 330 -6.65 -14.32 16.58
C GLY A 330 -5.31 -13.99 15.94
N ALA A 331 -4.47 -15.01 15.79
CA ALA A 331 -3.18 -14.91 15.14
C ALA A 331 -3.13 -15.81 13.90
N GLY A 332 -2.45 -15.32 12.86
CA GLY A 332 -1.97 -16.10 11.73
C GLY A 332 -0.45 -16.27 11.81
N PRO A 333 0.19 -16.93 10.83
CA PRO A 333 1.64 -17.19 10.86
C PRO A 333 2.51 -15.92 10.95
N GLU A 334 2.12 -14.84 10.28
CA GLU A 334 2.86 -13.58 10.22
C GLU A 334 1.99 -12.36 10.56
N SER A 335 0.77 -12.56 11.10
CA SER A 335 -0.20 -11.50 11.32
C SER A 335 -1.08 -11.76 12.53
N VAL A 336 -1.64 -10.70 13.09
CA VAL A 336 -2.78 -10.76 14.02
C VAL A 336 -4.00 -10.19 13.32
N TRP A 337 -5.18 -10.62 13.76
CA TRP A 337 -6.42 -10.10 13.24
C TRP A 337 -7.44 -9.81 14.33
N VAL A 338 -8.31 -8.85 14.03
CA VAL A 338 -9.52 -8.57 14.80
C VAL A 338 -10.71 -8.59 13.86
N SER A 339 -11.82 -9.21 14.27
CA SER A 339 -13.08 -9.18 13.53
C SER A 339 -14.19 -8.55 14.36
N VAL A 340 -15.05 -7.81 13.66
CA VAL A 340 -16.28 -7.24 14.16
C VAL A 340 -17.41 -7.87 13.35
N ALA A 341 -18.26 -8.64 14.01
CA ALA A 341 -19.39 -9.32 13.39
C ALA A 341 -20.70 -8.84 14.00
N ASP A 342 -21.68 -8.53 13.18
CA ASP A 342 -23.04 -8.14 13.59
C ASP A 342 -24.10 -9.09 13.01
N THR A 343 -25.24 -9.15 13.66
CA THR A 343 -26.45 -9.86 13.19
C THR A 343 -27.46 -8.91 12.54
N GLY A 344 -26.97 -7.86 11.89
CA GLY A 344 -27.80 -6.86 11.24
C GLY A 344 -28.41 -7.32 9.91
N GLY A 345 -28.90 -6.38 9.13
CA GLY A 345 -29.54 -6.64 7.85
C GLY A 345 -28.64 -7.21 6.76
N GLY A 346 -27.33 -7.19 6.93
CA GLY A 346 -26.36 -7.59 5.91
C GLY A 346 -26.30 -6.59 4.74
N ILE A 347 -25.43 -6.89 3.76
CA ILE A 347 -25.16 -6.03 2.61
C ILE A 347 -25.35 -6.87 1.33
N PRO A 348 -26.15 -6.39 0.35
CA PRO A 348 -26.32 -7.05 -0.93
C PRO A 348 -25.01 -7.14 -1.72
N PRO A 349 -24.80 -8.19 -2.56
CA PRO A 349 -23.57 -8.40 -3.32
C PRO A 349 -23.19 -7.25 -4.27
N ASP A 350 -24.19 -6.59 -4.87
CA ASP A 350 -24.01 -5.43 -5.73
C ASP A 350 -23.45 -4.22 -4.98
N GLN A 351 -23.82 -4.07 -3.71
CA GLN A 351 -23.32 -3.01 -2.83
C GLN A 351 -21.95 -3.34 -2.22
N LEU A 352 -21.64 -4.63 -2.00
CA LEU A 352 -20.35 -5.07 -1.50
C LEU A 352 -19.19 -4.63 -2.39
N GLN A 353 -19.35 -4.66 -3.71
CA GLN A 353 -18.33 -4.22 -4.67
C GLN A 353 -18.03 -2.73 -4.57
N ARG A 354 -19.03 -1.93 -4.19
CA ARG A 354 -18.92 -0.48 -4.05
C ARG A 354 -18.51 -0.03 -2.65
N LEU A 355 -18.39 -0.95 -1.71
CA LEU A 355 -17.96 -0.62 -0.34
C LEU A 355 -16.55 -0.05 -0.33
N GLY A 356 -16.43 1.14 0.23
CA GLY A 356 -15.17 1.89 0.29
C GLY A 356 -14.98 2.90 -0.84
N GLU A 357 -15.93 3.01 -1.79
CA GLU A 357 -16.06 4.20 -2.60
C GLU A 357 -16.36 5.39 -1.70
N PRO A 358 -15.73 6.54 -1.91
CA PRO A 358 -16.02 7.75 -1.13
C PRO A 358 -17.52 8.11 -1.16
N PHE A 359 -18.09 8.39 0.00
CA PHE A 359 -19.51 8.78 0.18
C PHE A 359 -20.55 7.74 -0.24
N PHE A 360 -20.14 6.56 -0.66
CA PHE A 360 -21.08 5.50 -0.89
C PHE A 360 -21.70 5.04 0.45
N THR A 361 -22.98 5.25 0.59
CA THR A 361 -23.75 4.85 1.78
C THR A 361 -25.19 4.50 1.41
N THR A 362 -25.69 3.45 1.99
CA THR A 362 -27.11 3.04 1.90
C THR A 362 -27.93 3.59 3.09
N LYS A 363 -27.26 4.28 4.02
CA LYS A 363 -27.86 4.77 5.26
C LYS A 363 -28.31 6.22 5.11
N LYS A 364 -29.56 6.54 5.53
CA LYS A 364 -30.12 7.92 5.47
C LYS A 364 -29.28 8.99 6.19
N LYS A 365 -28.49 8.63 7.19
CA LYS A 365 -27.63 9.53 7.96
C LYS A 365 -26.13 9.16 7.91
N GLY A 366 -25.74 8.31 6.97
CA GLY A 366 -24.35 7.87 6.83
C GLY A 366 -23.56 8.82 5.93
N THR A 367 -22.30 9.13 6.29
CA THR A 367 -21.39 9.95 5.47
C THR A 367 -20.65 9.16 4.39
N GLY A 368 -20.70 7.83 4.43
CA GLY A 368 -19.92 6.98 3.53
C GLY A 368 -18.38 7.03 3.72
N LEU A 369 -17.90 7.81 4.68
CA LEU A 369 -16.45 7.98 4.93
C LEU A 369 -15.87 6.97 5.93
N GLY A 370 -16.69 6.38 6.79
CA GLY A 370 -16.20 5.54 7.90
C GLY A 370 -15.38 4.33 7.43
N LEU A 371 -15.83 3.62 6.39
CA LEU A 371 -15.11 2.46 5.87
C LEU A 371 -13.85 2.88 5.06
N LEU A 372 -13.89 4.04 4.40
CA LEU A 372 -12.73 4.62 3.73
C LEU A 372 -11.61 4.89 4.74
N ILE A 373 -11.94 5.46 5.91
CA ILE A 373 -11.00 5.69 6.99
C ILE A 373 -10.42 4.36 7.51
N VAL A 374 -11.25 3.34 7.71
CA VAL A 374 -10.79 2.00 8.13
C VAL A 374 -9.82 1.42 7.10
N ARG A 375 -10.17 1.42 5.81
CA ARG A 375 -9.30 0.93 4.72
C ARG A 375 -7.96 1.65 4.69
N ARG A 376 -7.98 2.97 4.86
CA ARG A 376 -6.77 3.77 4.90
C ARG A 376 -5.89 3.39 6.10
N ILE A 377 -6.44 3.36 7.31
CA ILE A 377 -5.69 3.00 8.53
C ILE A 377 -5.03 1.63 8.35
N ILE A 378 -5.77 0.62 7.93
CA ILE A 378 -5.23 -0.73 7.77
C ILE A 378 -4.16 -0.81 6.68
N ARG A 379 -4.36 -0.13 5.55
CA ARG A 379 -3.35 -0.04 4.47
C ARG A 379 -2.06 0.65 4.95
N GLU A 380 -2.19 1.75 5.69
CA GLU A 380 -1.04 2.48 6.26
C GLU A 380 -0.27 1.61 7.28
N HIS A 381 -0.92 0.61 7.89
CA HIS A 381 -0.28 -0.40 8.75
C HIS A 381 0.26 -1.63 7.98
N GLY A 382 0.16 -1.66 6.65
CA GLY A 382 0.59 -2.80 5.84
C GLY A 382 -0.32 -4.03 5.95
N GLY A 383 -1.54 -3.84 6.46
CA GLY A 383 -2.56 -4.86 6.64
C GLY A 383 -3.53 -4.98 5.46
N HIS A 384 -4.53 -5.84 5.60
CA HIS A 384 -5.65 -5.97 4.67
C HIS A 384 -6.97 -6.18 5.41
N ILE A 385 -8.07 -6.07 4.68
CA ILE A 385 -9.44 -6.15 5.21
C ILE A 385 -10.21 -7.19 4.42
N ASP A 386 -10.87 -8.11 5.14
CA ASP A 386 -11.84 -9.03 4.60
C ASP A 386 -13.25 -8.64 5.06
N ILE A 387 -14.21 -8.68 4.15
CA ILE A 387 -15.61 -8.38 4.45
C ILE A 387 -16.45 -9.54 3.94
N ASP A 388 -17.17 -10.17 4.86
CA ASP A 388 -18.15 -11.19 4.56
C ASP A 388 -19.54 -10.73 5.01
N SER A 389 -20.50 -10.70 4.10
CA SER A 389 -21.84 -10.21 4.41
C SER A 389 -22.89 -10.94 3.61
N HIS A 390 -23.96 -11.32 4.31
CA HIS A 390 -25.13 -11.98 3.72
C HIS A 390 -26.39 -11.26 4.15
N VAL A 391 -27.24 -10.93 3.20
CA VAL A 391 -28.53 -10.27 3.46
C VAL A 391 -29.35 -11.09 4.46
N GLY A 392 -29.80 -10.45 5.52
CA GLY A 392 -30.59 -11.06 6.61
C GLY A 392 -29.78 -11.88 7.62
N ARG A 393 -28.45 -12.04 7.46
CA ARG A 393 -27.58 -12.78 8.39
C ARG A 393 -26.56 -11.89 9.10
N GLY A 394 -26.34 -10.67 8.59
CA GLY A 394 -25.39 -9.72 9.15
C GLY A 394 -24.11 -9.57 8.36
N THR A 395 -23.15 -8.90 8.96
CA THR A 395 -21.84 -8.57 8.35
C THR A 395 -20.71 -8.90 9.30
N THR A 396 -19.65 -9.47 8.76
CA THR A 396 -18.37 -9.68 9.46
C THR A 396 -17.25 -8.94 8.73
N VAL A 397 -16.60 -8.03 9.43
CA VAL A 397 -15.40 -7.32 8.92
C VAL A 397 -14.20 -7.78 9.72
N ARG A 398 -13.17 -8.28 9.04
CA ARG A 398 -11.91 -8.72 9.64
C ARG A 398 -10.76 -7.83 9.19
N LEU A 399 -10.01 -7.32 10.15
CA LEU A 399 -8.83 -6.48 9.95
C LEU A 399 -7.58 -7.31 10.26
N TRP A 400 -6.66 -7.38 9.30
CA TRP A 400 -5.39 -8.09 9.45
C TRP A 400 -4.25 -7.09 9.61
N LEU A 401 -3.37 -7.32 10.57
CA LEU A 401 -2.19 -6.50 10.85
C LEU A 401 -0.94 -7.39 10.86
N PRO A 402 0.15 -7.02 10.18
CA PRO A 402 1.39 -7.77 10.21
C PRO A 402 2.04 -7.69 11.60
N LEU A 403 2.66 -8.78 12.06
CA LEU A 403 3.42 -8.84 13.31
C LEU A 403 4.68 -7.99 13.26
N GLN A 404 5.33 -7.96 12.10
CA GLN A 404 6.54 -7.19 11.84
C GLN A 404 6.31 -6.25 10.67
N GLU A 405 7.06 -5.17 10.62
CA GLU A 405 7.08 -4.30 9.46
C GLU A 405 7.52 -5.14 8.25
N LYS A 406 6.66 -5.28 7.24
CA LYS A 406 7.07 -5.85 5.95
C LYS A 406 8.12 -4.88 5.40
N ARG A 407 9.40 -5.17 5.65
CA ARG A 407 10.45 -4.57 4.81
C ARG A 407 10.05 -4.89 3.38
N PRO A 408 10.09 -3.93 2.44
CA PRO A 408 9.80 -4.22 1.05
C PRO A 408 10.65 -5.45 0.70
N ARG A 409 9.98 -6.55 0.38
CA ARG A 409 10.64 -7.79 0.00
C ARG A 409 11.33 -7.45 -1.32
N LEU A 410 12.61 -7.12 -1.25
CA LEU A 410 13.47 -7.15 -2.42
C LEU A 410 13.21 -8.52 -3.02
N LEU A 411 12.64 -8.57 -4.22
CA LEU A 411 12.27 -9.80 -4.90
C LEU A 411 13.44 -10.77 -4.76
N GLN A 412 13.30 -11.78 -3.89
CA GLN A 412 14.23 -12.90 -3.92
C GLN A 412 14.11 -13.47 -5.33
N PRO A 413 15.21 -13.76 -6.01
CA PRO A 413 15.14 -14.47 -7.26
C PRO A 413 14.30 -15.73 -6.98
N ALA A 414 13.33 -15.99 -7.87
CA ALA A 414 12.53 -17.21 -7.79
C ALA A 414 13.51 -18.35 -7.56
N ALA A 415 13.35 -19.06 -6.44
CA ALA A 415 14.13 -20.26 -6.18
C ALA A 415 14.06 -21.09 -7.46
N SER A 416 15.23 -21.34 -8.06
CA SER A 416 15.33 -22.16 -9.27
C SER A 416 14.48 -23.41 -9.02
N ALA A 417 13.51 -23.64 -9.90
CA ALA A 417 12.70 -24.84 -9.85
C ALA A 417 13.64 -26.04 -9.64
N PRO A 418 13.33 -26.97 -8.73
CA PRO A 418 14.16 -28.15 -8.55
C PRO A 418 14.33 -28.82 -9.92
N ALA A 419 15.57 -29.12 -10.27
CA ALA A 419 15.90 -29.84 -11.50
C ALA A 419 14.96 -31.05 -11.57
N PRO A 420 14.39 -31.37 -12.76
CA PRO A 420 13.55 -32.54 -12.92
C PRO A 420 14.34 -33.76 -12.44
N ALA A 421 13.74 -34.49 -11.48
CA ALA A 421 14.29 -35.72 -10.95
C ALA A 421 14.68 -36.62 -12.12
N ALA A 422 15.92 -37.06 -12.12
CA ALA A 422 16.41 -38.02 -13.11
C ALA A 422 15.46 -39.22 -13.09
N SER A 423 14.94 -39.54 -14.28
CA SER A 423 14.12 -40.73 -14.53
C SER A 423 14.87 -41.97 -13.99
N PRO A 424 14.24 -42.85 -13.24
CA PRO A 424 14.90 -44.06 -12.80
C PRO A 424 15.37 -44.86 -14.02
N ALA A 425 16.66 -45.21 -14.05
CA ALA A 425 17.24 -46.05 -15.05
C ALA A 425 16.49 -47.40 -15.10
N GLU A 426 16.08 -47.82 -16.29
CA GLU A 426 15.54 -49.14 -16.54
C GLU A 426 16.56 -50.21 -16.04
N PRO A 427 16.10 -51.28 -15.40
CA PRO A 427 17.00 -52.37 -14.99
C PRO A 427 17.53 -53.08 -16.22
N VAL A 428 18.86 -53.09 -16.36
CA VAL A 428 19.58 -53.89 -17.33
C VAL A 428 19.31 -55.36 -17.02
N ALA A 429 18.72 -56.07 -17.98
CA ALA A 429 18.49 -57.53 -17.90
C ALA A 429 19.85 -58.27 -17.79
N GLU A 430 20.04 -59.05 -16.75
CA GLU A 430 21.14 -60.02 -16.60
C GLU A 430 21.09 -61.07 -17.73
N PRO A 431 22.21 -61.39 -18.36
CA PRO A 431 22.26 -62.48 -19.31
C PRO A 431 22.17 -63.84 -18.58
N ALA A 432 21.24 -64.66 -19.00
CA ALA A 432 21.01 -66.00 -18.51
C ALA A 432 22.29 -66.88 -18.56
N ALA A 433 22.63 -67.43 -17.40
CA ALA A 433 23.73 -68.41 -17.25
C ALA A 433 23.51 -69.67 -18.13
N GLY A 434 24.54 -69.96 -18.91
CA GLY A 434 24.57 -71.15 -19.76
C GLY A 434 24.58 -72.44 -18.94
N GLY A 435 23.77 -73.40 -19.37
CA GLY A 435 23.72 -74.72 -18.81
C GLY A 435 24.97 -75.56 -19.21
N PRO A 436 25.30 -76.56 -18.45
CA PRO A 436 26.49 -77.37 -18.68
C PRO A 436 26.38 -78.32 -19.90
N PRO A 437 27.53 -78.70 -20.54
CA PRO A 437 27.55 -79.56 -21.72
C PRO A 437 27.26 -81.02 -21.38
N PRO A 438 26.76 -81.84 -22.30
CA PRO A 438 26.59 -83.28 -22.11
C PRO A 438 27.90 -84.00 -22.22
N VAL A 439 28.15 -84.97 -21.36
CA VAL A 439 29.25 -85.92 -21.37
C VAL A 439 28.79 -87.26 -22.03
N PRO A 440 29.65 -88.01 -22.59
CA PRO A 440 29.48 -88.83 -23.77
C PRO A 440 28.59 -90.06 -23.64
#